data_d5d1313402cf4855a4f971f353d27491
#
_entry.id   d5d1313402cf4855a4f971f353d27491
#
_cell.length_a   1.000
_cell.length_b   1.000
_cell.length_c   1.000
_cell.angle_alpha   90.00
_cell.angle_beta   90.00
_cell.angle_gamma   90.00
#
_symmetry.space_group_name_H-M   'P 1'
#
loop_
_entity.id
_entity.type
_entity.pdbx_description
1 polymer ?
#
loop_
_entity_poly.entity_id
_entity_poly.type
_entity_poly.pdbx_seq_one_letter_code
_entity_poly.pdbx_strand_id
1 'polypeptide(L)'
;MRVRERERSRSSVYTAPVDATLGEAEWRPFVDANLFGHLVAPGRDRDVPIVVPTQFVLDGDTVWLHLVRANPLFAALAENPRVVLSVAADWAFIPSAWKAADGEDPLLGIPTTYYGAVQMIGDATVLSERESPGVVAAVLRRQLKTFQPGVAVADPAQAHQKKLQAILGISIAIDKVLAKFKYGGNVDAAHRLVVVDHLLSRQAPGDAAAAGHVRRRLKADGHGIET
;
A
#
# COMPACT_ATOMS: atom_id res chain seq x y z
N MET A 1 1.77 -28.31 32.00
CA MET A 1 0.99 -27.96 30.82
C MET A 1 0.91 -26.44 30.69
N ARG A 2 1.99 -25.80 30.22
CA ARG A 2 2.10 -24.37 29.93
C ARG A 2 3.15 -24.16 28.84
N VAL A 3 2.82 -24.53 27.63
CA VAL A 3 3.59 -24.16 26.43
C VAL A 3 2.55 -23.90 25.37
N ARG A 4 2.36 -22.63 24.97
CA ARG A 4 1.85 -22.15 23.69
C ARG A 4 1.25 -20.75 23.77
N GLU A 5 2.04 -19.80 24.30
CA GLU A 5 1.64 -18.36 24.25
C GLU A 5 2.77 -17.43 23.80
N ARG A 6 3.76 -17.93 23.05
CA ARG A 6 4.92 -17.13 22.58
C ARG A 6 5.13 -17.10 21.06
N GLU A 7 4.13 -17.42 20.26
CA GLU A 7 4.23 -17.30 18.77
C GLU A 7 3.32 -16.23 18.17
N ARG A 8 3.03 -15.19 18.93
CA ARG A 8 2.39 -13.99 18.37
C ARG A 8 3.46 -12.97 18.01
N SER A 9 3.59 -12.70 16.70
CA SER A 9 4.11 -11.45 16.13
C SER A 9 5.62 -11.29 16.06
N ARG A 10 6.28 -11.98 15.13
CA ARG A 10 7.58 -11.53 14.60
C ARG A 10 7.53 -10.96 13.17
N SER A 11 6.38 -10.65 12.63
CA SER A 11 6.22 -10.04 11.31
C SER A 11 5.23 -8.88 11.37
N SER A 12 5.56 -7.83 12.13
CA SER A 12 4.74 -6.62 12.13
C SER A 12 5.63 -5.40 11.93
N VAL A 13 5.23 -4.52 11.02
CA VAL A 13 5.76 -3.16 10.98
C VAL A 13 5.51 -2.55 12.36
N TYR A 14 6.56 -2.04 13.00
CA TYR A 14 6.38 -1.30 14.25
C TYR A 14 5.44 -0.13 14.01
N THR A 15 4.32 -0.13 14.73
CA THR A 15 3.30 0.91 14.63
C THR A 15 2.99 1.39 16.05
N ALA A 16 3.31 2.66 16.33
CA ALA A 16 2.86 3.29 17.57
C ALA A 16 1.31 3.37 17.55
N PRO A 17 0.63 3.27 18.70
CA PRO A 17 -0.84 3.32 18.74
C PRO A 17 -1.43 4.53 18.00
N VAL A 18 -0.78 5.70 18.11
CA VAL A 18 -1.20 6.96 17.46
C VAL A 18 -1.08 6.93 15.93
N ASP A 19 -0.32 6.00 15.37
CA ASP A 19 -0.12 5.81 13.93
C ASP A 19 -0.90 4.59 13.41
N ALA A 20 -1.59 3.84 14.28
CA ALA A 20 -2.38 2.69 13.86
C ALA A 20 -3.52 3.11 12.94
N THR A 21 -3.89 2.23 12.01
CA THR A 21 -5.03 2.47 11.13
C THR A 21 -6.34 2.54 11.91
N LEU A 22 -7.27 3.37 11.44
CA LEU A 22 -8.65 3.45 11.91
C LEU A 22 -9.55 2.34 11.32
N GLY A 23 -8.97 1.36 10.65
CA GLY A 23 -9.67 0.23 10.04
C GLY A 23 -9.76 0.30 8.53
N GLU A 24 -10.66 -0.50 7.96
CA GLU A 24 -10.83 -0.61 6.50
C GLU A 24 -11.23 0.70 5.83
N ALA A 25 -12.04 1.51 6.51
CA ALA A 25 -12.45 2.83 6.02
C ALA A 25 -11.28 3.81 5.81
N GLU A 26 -10.09 3.52 6.38
CA GLU A 26 -8.89 4.32 6.16
C GLU A 26 -7.95 3.68 5.14
N TRP A 27 -7.62 2.39 5.30
CA TRP A 27 -6.60 1.79 4.46
C TRP A 27 -7.08 1.44 3.05
N ARG A 28 -8.37 1.07 2.84
CA ARG A 28 -8.87 0.74 1.49
C ARG A 28 -8.83 1.95 0.53
N PRO A 29 -9.40 3.13 0.88
CA PRO A 29 -9.29 4.31 0.00
C PRO A 29 -7.84 4.72 -0.27
N PHE A 30 -6.94 4.53 0.70
CA PHE A 30 -5.51 4.80 0.50
C PHE A 30 -4.91 3.85 -0.55
N VAL A 31 -5.21 2.55 -0.48
CA VAL A 31 -4.74 1.57 -1.47
C VAL A 31 -5.37 1.82 -2.84
N ASP A 32 -6.67 2.13 -2.90
CA ASP A 32 -7.39 2.43 -4.16
C ASP A 32 -6.83 3.66 -4.88
N ALA A 33 -6.30 4.64 -4.12
CA ALA A 33 -5.60 5.80 -4.68
C ALA A 33 -4.15 5.50 -5.07
N ASN A 34 -3.55 4.37 -4.63
CA ASN A 34 -2.14 4.05 -4.77
C ASN A 34 -1.94 2.62 -5.29
N LEU A 35 -2.39 2.35 -6.52
CA LEU A 35 -2.39 1.02 -7.14
C LEU A 35 -1.03 0.60 -7.75
N PHE A 36 0.07 1.09 -7.18
CA PHE A 36 1.43 0.67 -7.50
C PHE A 36 2.18 0.36 -6.21
N GLY A 37 2.83 -0.80 -6.14
CA GLY A 37 3.50 -1.24 -4.92
C GLY A 37 4.59 -2.26 -5.20
N HIS A 38 5.11 -2.87 -4.14
CA HIS A 38 6.16 -3.87 -4.20
C HIS A 38 5.59 -5.22 -3.75
N LEU A 39 5.51 -6.17 -4.69
CA LEU A 39 5.20 -7.55 -4.38
C LEU A 39 6.47 -8.26 -3.91
N VAL A 40 6.43 -8.79 -2.70
CA VAL A 40 7.54 -9.46 -2.02
C VAL A 40 7.21 -10.94 -1.84
N ALA A 41 8.00 -11.80 -2.47
CA ALA A 41 7.90 -13.25 -2.34
C ALA A 41 9.17 -13.79 -1.65
N PRO A 42 9.08 -14.34 -0.45
CA PRO A 42 10.24 -14.85 0.28
C PRO A 42 10.82 -16.10 -0.37
N GLY A 43 10.00 -16.91 -1.06
CA GLY A 43 10.40 -18.23 -1.50
C GLY A 43 10.72 -19.15 -0.33
N ARG A 44 11.60 -20.13 -0.56
CA ARG A 44 12.13 -21.02 0.47
C ARG A 44 13.65 -21.11 0.32
N ASP A 45 14.33 -21.04 1.46
CA ASP A 45 15.80 -21.16 1.52
C ASP A 45 16.55 -20.18 0.61
N ARG A 46 15.98 -19.00 0.40
CA ARG A 46 16.58 -17.89 -0.36
C ARG A 46 17.30 -16.94 0.57
N ASP A 47 18.46 -16.46 0.14
CA ASP A 47 19.24 -15.46 0.88
C ASP A 47 18.46 -14.14 1.00
N VAL A 48 17.77 -13.73 -0.06
CA VAL A 48 16.91 -12.54 -0.08
C VAL A 48 15.58 -12.84 -0.78
N PRO A 49 14.47 -12.18 -0.39
CA PRO A 49 13.20 -12.31 -1.09
C PRO A 49 13.28 -11.71 -2.50
N ILE A 50 12.43 -12.19 -3.40
CA ILE A 50 12.20 -11.54 -4.68
C ILE A 50 11.26 -10.36 -4.45
N VAL A 51 11.65 -9.16 -4.90
CA VAL A 51 10.86 -7.93 -4.81
C VAL A 51 10.57 -7.42 -6.22
N VAL A 52 9.29 -7.25 -6.55
CA VAL A 52 8.86 -6.79 -7.88
C VAL A 52 7.97 -5.56 -7.71
N PRO A 53 8.40 -4.37 -8.19
CA PRO A 53 7.51 -3.23 -8.33
C PRO A 53 6.47 -3.52 -9.40
N THR A 54 5.19 -3.35 -9.09
CA THR A 54 4.09 -3.69 -9.99
C THR A 54 2.85 -2.86 -9.72
N GLN A 55 2.08 -2.63 -10.78
CA GLN A 55 0.70 -2.18 -10.66
C GLN A 55 -0.22 -3.36 -10.33
N PHE A 56 -1.29 -3.10 -9.63
CA PHE A 56 -2.27 -4.11 -9.23
C PHE A 56 -3.69 -3.54 -9.19
N VAL A 57 -4.67 -4.39 -9.05
CA VAL A 57 -6.07 -4.02 -8.77
C VAL A 57 -6.49 -4.73 -7.50
N LEU A 58 -7.11 -4.01 -6.58
CA LEU A 58 -7.75 -4.56 -5.40
C LEU A 58 -9.26 -4.70 -5.70
N ASP A 59 -9.81 -5.92 -5.58
CA ASP A 59 -11.22 -6.21 -5.78
C ASP A 59 -11.71 -7.08 -4.60
N GLY A 60 -12.47 -6.48 -3.70
CA GLY A 60 -12.78 -7.08 -2.40
C GLY A 60 -11.51 -7.36 -1.60
N ASP A 61 -11.31 -8.62 -1.19
CA ASP A 61 -10.13 -9.08 -0.47
C ASP A 61 -9.12 -9.79 -1.39
N THR A 62 -9.20 -9.52 -2.69
CA THR A 62 -8.31 -10.14 -3.66
C THR A 62 -7.53 -9.09 -4.46
N VAL A 63 -6.22 -9.24 -4.48
CA VAL A 63 -5.34 -8.48 -5.38
C VAL A 63 -5.17 -9.23 -6.68
N TRP A 64 -5.22 -8.50 -7.81
CA TRP A 64 -5.05 -9.02 -9.16
C TRP A 64 -3.93 -8.27 -9.87
N LEU A 65 -2.99 -9.01 -10.45
CA LEU A 65 -1.92 -8.45 -11.25
C LEU A 65 -1.43 -9.45 -12.29
N HIS A 66 -0.56 -9.03 -13.21
CA HIS A 66 0.14 -9.92 -14.13
C HIS A 66 1.61 -9.56 -14.25
N LEU A 67 2.43 -10.53 -14.56
CA LEU A 67 3.85 -10.37 -14.84
C LEU A 67 4.24 -11.18 -16.08
N VAL A 68 5.37 -10.83 -16.69
CA VAL A 68 5.96 -11.64 -17.75
C VAL A 68 6.32 -13.02 -17.19
N ARG A 69 6.02 -14.10 -17.93
CA ARG A 69 6.21 -15.49 -17.50
C ARG A 69 7.64 -15.81 -17.05
N ALA A 70 8.64 -15.14 -17.61
CA ALA A 70 10.05 -15.32 -17.23
C ALA A 70 10.44 -14.62 -15.91
N ASN A 71 9.51 -13.93 -15.23
CA ASN A 71 9.83 -13.24 -13.97
C ASN A 71 10.23 -14.25 -12.90
N PRO A 72 11.39 -14.06 -12.22
CA PRO A 72 11.87 -14.97 -11.18
C PRO A 72 10.93 -15.12 -9.98
N LEU A 73 9.97 -14.20 -9.81
CA LEU A 73 8.94 -14.29 -8.78
C LEU A 73 8.18 -15.62 -8.84
N PHE A 74 7.90 -16.16 -10.04
CA PHE A 74 7.13 -17.40 -10.18
C PHE A 74 7.84 -18.61 -9.58
N ALA A 75 9.16 -18.65 -9.65
CA ALA A 75 9.93 -19.69 -8.96
C ALA A 75 9.78 -19.57 -7.44
N ALA A 76 9.86 -18.35 -6.90
CA ALA A 76 9.66 -18.12 -5.47
C ALA A 76 8.23 -18.45 -5.00
N LEU A 77 7.20 -18.16 -5.82
CA LEU A 77 5.82 -18.53 -5.52
C LEU A 77 5.60 -20.05 -5.52
N ALA A 78 6.26 -20.78 -6.40
CA ALA A 78 6.20 -22.24 -6.43
C ALA A 78 6.83 -22.87 -5.17
N GLU A 79 7.83 -22.23 -4.58
CA GLU A 79 8.49 -22.66 -3.35
C GLU A 79 7.63 -22.31 -2.11
N ASN A 80 7.06 -21.10 -2.09
CA ASN A 80 6.23 -20.58 -1.01
C ASN A 80 5.24 -19.55 -1.59
N PRO A 81 3.93 -19.85 -1.59
CA PRO A 81 2.92 -18.93 -2.13
C PRO A 81 2.67 -17.71 -1.24
N ARG A 82 3.16 -17.70 0.00
CA ARG A 82 2.95 -16.60 0.94
C ARG A 82 3.70 -15.35 0.50
N VAL A 83 2.98 -14.22 0.37
CA VAL A 83 3.52 -12.96 -0.13
C VAL A 83 3.08 -11.76 0.69
N VAL A 84 3.79 -10.66 0.49
CA VAL A 84 3.40 -9.33 0.96
C VAL A 84 3.34 -8.39 -0.24
N LEU A 85 2.20 -7.73 -0.45
CA LEU A 85 2.12 -6.56 -1.33
C LEU A 85 2.18 -5.31 -0.47
N SER A 86 3.25 -4.54 -0.62
CA SER A 86 3.53 -3.34 0.18
C SER A 86 3.33 -2.08 -0.65
N VAL A 87 2.49 -1.16 -0.14
CA VAL A 87 2.26 0.17 -0.69
C VAL A 87 2.71 1.19 0.34
N ALA A 88 3.50 2.19 -0.08
CA ALA A 88 3.87 3.33 0.73
C ALA A 88 3.76 4.59 -0.13
N ALA A 89 3.00 5.59 0.34
CA ALA A 89 2.70 6.79 -0.44
C ALA A 89 2.38 7.99 0.47
N ASP A 90 2.02 9.09 -0.19
CA ASP A 90 1.53 10.32 0.46
C ASP A 90 2.49 10.82 1.55
N TRP A 91 3.79 10.73 1.27
CA TRP A 91 4.81 11.11 2.21
C TRP A 91 5.22 12.58 2.06
N ALA A 92 5.54 13.20 3.19
CA ALA A 92 6.10 14.54 3.26
C ALA A 92 7.14 14.63 4.37
N PHE A 93 8.28 15.26 4.10
CA PHE A 93 9.27 15.57 5.13
C PHE A 93 8.80 16.77 5.96
N ILE A 94 8.85 16.65 7.27
CA ILE A 94 8.46 17.68 8.24
C ILE A 94 9.73 18.18 8.91
N PRO A 95 10.15 19.44 8.62
CA PRO A 95 11.38 20.04 9.17
C PRO A 95 11.31 20.23 10.70
N SER A 96 12.46 20.39 11.32
CA SER A 96 12.59 20.69 12.75
C SER A 96 11.74 21.87 13.18
N ALA A 97 11.83 22.98 12.47
CA ALA A 97 11.10 24.21 12.78
C ALA A 97 9.55 24.03 12.83
N TRP A 98 9.02 23.04 12.09
CA TRP A 98 7.58 22.73 12.12
C TRP A 98 7.21 21.74 13.23
N LYS A 99 8.20 21.20 13.93
CA LYS A 99 8.05 20.21 15.00
C LYS A 99 8.42 20.74 16.37
N ALA A 100 8.98 21.95 16.47
CA ALA A 100 9.20 22.63 17.73
C ALA A 100 7.83 22.94 18.41
N ALA A 101 7.76 22.83 19.71
CA ALA A 101 6.58 23.23 20.45
C ALA A 101 6.37 24.76 20.36
N ASP A 102 5.15 25.21 20.64
CA ASP A 102 4.87 26.65 20.65
C ASP A 102 5.72 27.38 21.68
N GLY A 103 6.43 28.44 21.24
CA GLY A 103 7.39 29.17 22.06
C GLY A 103 8.76 28.51 22.27
N GLU A 104 8.99 27.33 21.72
CA GLU A 104 10.28 26.65 21.75
C GLU A 104 11.20 27.12 20.61
N ASP A 105 12.51 27.03 20.81
CA ASP A 105 13.49 27.29 19.73
C ASP A 105 13.19 26.34 18.53
N PRO A 106 12.95 26.87 17.33
CA PRO A 106 12.70 26.07 16.14
C PRO A 106 13.78 25.01 15.85
N LEU A 107 14.98 25.18 16.34
CA LEU A 107 16.09 24.23 16.19
C LEU A 107 15.94 22.98 17.07
N LEU A 108 15.10 23.02 18.11
CA LEU A 108 14.91 21.92 19.05
C LEU A 108 13.84 20.91 18.57
N GLY A 109 13.05 21.24 17.57
CA GLY A 109 12.08 20.32 16.99
C GLY A 109 12.77 19.12 16.34
N ILE A 110 12.21 17.92 16.54
CA ILE A 110 12.73 16.70 15.93
C ILE A 110 12.09 16.48 14.56
N PRO A 111 12.85 16.58 13.45
CA PRO A 111 12.30 16.40 12.12
C PRO A 111 11.77 14.97 11.92
N THR A 112 10.78 14.81 11.04
CA THR A 112 10.18 13.50 10.78
C THR A 112 9.66 13.41 9.35
N THR A 113 9.23 12.22 8.94
CA THR A 113 8.46 12.02 7.71
C THR A 113 7.04 11.61 8.06
N TYR A 114 6.06 12.28 7.45
CA TYR A 114 4.67 11.84 7.42
C TYR A 114 4.50 10.89 6.22
N TYR A 115 3.75 9.80 6.39
CA TYR A 115 3.49 8.83 5.32
C TYR A 115 2.35 7.88 5.70
N GLY A 116 1.69 7.32 4.67
CA GLY A 116 0.87 6.13 4.77
C GLY A 116 1.62 4.90 4.26
N ALA A 117 1.42 3.77 4.91
CA ALA A 117 1.94 2.49 4.46
C ALA A 117 0.95 1.36 4.76
N VAL A 118 0.69 0.51 3.76
CA VAL A 118 -0.19 -0.64 3.87
C VAL A 118 0.53 -1.87 3.34
N GLN A 119 0.53 -2.94 4.13
CA GLN A 119 1.02 -4.25 3.75
C GLN A 119 -0.16 -5.22 3.71
N MET A 120 -0.50 -5.70 2.53
CA MET A 120 -1.49 -6.74 2.29
C MET A 120 -0.76 -8.08 2.20
N ILE A 121 -1.10 -9.00 3.10
CA ILE A 121 -0.46 -10.31 3.26
C ILE A 121 -1.47 -11.37 2.87
N GLY A 122 -1.05 -12.35 2.09
CA GLY A 122 -1.93 -13.41 1.63
C GLY A 122 -1.20 -14.48 0.82
N ASP A 123 -1.94 -15.44 0.33
CA ASP A 123 -1.42 -16.51 -0.52
C ASP A 123 -1.68 -16.20 -1.99
N ALA A 124 -0.62 -16.26 -2.78
CA ALA A 124 -0.66 -16.01 -4.21
C ALA A 124 -0.98 -17.29 -4.99
N THR A 125 -1.92 -17.19 -5.93
CA THR A 125 -2.22 -18.23 -6.92
C THR A 125 -1.75 -17.75 -8.30
N VAL A 126 -0.92 -18.55 -8.97
CA VAL A 126 -0.47 -18.28 -10.34
C VAL A 126 -1.55 -18.73 -11.31
N LEU A 127 -1.90 -17.85 -12.24
CA LEU A 127 -2.96 -18.04 -13.22
C LEU A 127 -2.36 -18.14 -14.63
N SER A 128 -2.62 -19.24 -15.30
CA SER A 128 -2.07 -19.53 -16.62
C SER A 128 -3.18 -19.69 -17.65
N GLU A 129 -3.07 -19.00 -18.77
CA GLU A 129 -3.99 -19.15 -19.91
C GLU A 129 -4.01 -20.58 -20.48
N ARG A 130 -2.92 -21.33 -20.26
CA ARG A 130 -2.78 -22.72 -20.69
C ARG A 130 -3.62 -23.67 -19.82
N GLU A 131 -3.70 -23.40 -18.51
CA GLU A 131 -4.43 -24.24 -17.55
C GLU A 131 -5.92 -23.84 -17.45
N SER A 132 -6.19 -22.54 -17.59
CA SER A 132 -7.54 -21.99 -17.53
C SER A 132 -7.71 -20.92 -18.60
N PRO A 133 -8.19 -21.30 -19.80
CA PRO A 133 -8.40 -20.35 -20.90
C PRO A 133 -9.27 -19.16 -20.51
N GLY A 134 -8.85 -17.95 -20.85
CA GLY A 134 -9.53 -16.70 -20.54
C GLY A 134 -9.19 -16.08 -19.18
N VAL A 135 -8.46 -16.79 -18.29
CA VAL A 135 -8.17 -16.30 -16.94
C VAL A 135 -7.22 -15.10 -16.94
N VAL A 136 -6.17 -15.13 -17.74
CA VAL A 136 -5.22 -14.01 -17.85
C VAL A 136 -5.86 -12.82 -18.55
N ALA A 137 -6.68 -13.07 -19.56
CA ALA A 137 -7.48 -12.02 -20.20
C ALA A 137 -8.45 -11.35 -19.20
N ALA A 138 -9.03 -12.10 -18.28
CA ALA A 138 -9.89 -11.55 -17.22
C ALA A 138 -9.11 -10.65 -16.25
N VAL A 139 -7.87 -11.00 -15.88
CA VAL A 139 -6.98 -10.13 -15.09
C VAL A 139 -6.70 -8.83 -15.83
N LEU A 140 -6.34 -8.90 -17.12
CA LEU A 140 -6.09 -7.71 -17.93
C LEU A 140 -7.32 -6.83 -18.07
N ARG A 141 -8.53 -7.40 -18.24
CA ARG A 141 -9.77 -6.61 -18.30
C ARG A 141 -10.00 -5.82 -17.01
N ARG A 142 -9.72 -6.40 -15.82
CA ARG A 142 -9.80 -5.67 -14.54
C ARG A 142 -8.83 -4.50 -14.53
N GLN A 143 -7.59 -4.71 -14.94
CA GLN A 143 -6.59 -3.65 -15.00
C GLN A 143 -6.96 -2.55 -16.00
N LEU A 144 -7.41 -2.90 -17.19
CA LEU A 144 -7.86 -1.94 -18.19
C LEU A 144 -9.06 -1.12 -17.70
N LYS A 145 -10.04 -1.76 -17.05
CA LYS A 145 -11.18 -1.05 -16.46
C LYS A 145 -10.75 -0.05 -15.38
N THR A 146 -9.75 -0.40 -14.59
CA THR A 146 -9.25 0.45 -13.49
C THR A 146 -8.36 1.59 -14.00
N PHE A 147 -7.41 1.29 -14.91
CA PHE A 147 -6.40 2.26 -15.33
C PHE A 147 -6.77 3.06 -16.59
N GLN A 148 -7.79 2.61 -17.33
CA GLN A 148 -8.30 3.30 -18.54
C GLN A 148 -9.83 3.42 -18.50
N PRO A 149 -10.41 4.04 -17.46
CA PRO A 149 -11.87 4.15 -17.35
C PRO A 149 -12.43 4.98 -18.52
N GLY A 150 -13.51 4.46 -19.14
CA GLY A 150 -14.19 5.17 -20.24
C GLY A 150 -13.46 5.14 -21.58
N VAL A 151 -12.30 4.52 -21.69
CA VAL A 151 -11.58 4.36 -22.97
C VAL A 151 -11.94 3.03 -23.62
N ALA A 152 -12.36 3.07 -24.89
CA ALA A 152 -12.58 1.85 -25.67
C ALA A 152 -11.24 1.16 -25.94
N VAL A 153 -11.09 -0.08 -25.46
CA VAL A 153 -9.91 -0.90 -25.70
C VAL A 153 -10.34 -2.25 -26.31
N ALA A 154 -9.48 -2.80 -27.14
CA ALA A 154 -9.73 -4.12 -27.72
C ALA A 154 -9.74 -5.19 -26.61
N ASP A 155 -10.64 -6.16 -26.70
CA ASP A 155 -10.67 -7.28 -25.75
C ASP A 155 -9.37 -8.08 -25.81
N PRO A 156 -8.65 -8.24 -24.68
CA PRO A 156 -7.37 -8.95 -24.66
C PRO A 156 -7.44 -10.39 -25.20
N ALA A 157 -8.53 -11.09 -24.96
CA ALA A 157 -8.70 -12.47 -25.42
C ALA A 157 -8.80 -12.57 -26.95
N GLN A 158 -9.32 -11.53 -27.59
CA GLN A 158 -9.47 -11.49 -29.06
C GLN A 158 -8.25 -10.88 -29.75
N ALA A 159 -7.78 -9.72 -29.24
CA ALA A 159 -6.74 -8.95 -29.89
C ALA A 159 -5.32 -9.45 -29.63
N HIS A 160 -5.09 -10.17 -28.52
CA HIS A 160 -3.73 -10.42 -28.02
C HIS A 160 -3.46 -11.87 -27.61
N GLN A 161 -4.15 -12.86 -28.16
CA GLN A 161 -4.01 -14.28 -27.79
C GLN A 161 -2.57 -14.76 -27.67
N LYS A 162 -1.71 -14.44 -28.66
CA LYS A 162 -0.28 -14.82 -28.63
C LYS A 162 0.48 -14.14 -27.48
N LYS A 163 0.13 -12.90 -27.14
CA LYS A 163 0.78 -12.13 -26.07
C LYS A 163 0.35 -12.64 -24.68
N LEU A 164 -0.87 -13.15 -24.54
CA LEU A 164 -1.35 -13.75 -23.30
C LEU A 164 -0.52 -14.97 -22.88
N GLN A 165 0.07 -15.68 -23.83
CA GLN A 165 0.96 -16.81 -23.55
C GLN A 165 2.30 -16.39 -22.91
N ALA A 166 2.73 -15.13 -23.10
CA ALA A 166 3.99 -14.60 -22.59
C ALA A 166 3.90 -14.08 -21.15
N ILE A 167 2.69 -14.00 -20.59
CA ILE A 167 2.43 -13.50 -19.25
C ILE A 167 1.72 -14.54 -18.39
N LEU A 168 1.77 -14.35 -17.09
CA LEU A 168 0.97 -15.08 -16.10
C LEU A 168 0.22 -14.07 -15.24
N GLY A 169 -1.02 -14.40 -14.90
CA GLY A 169 -1.77 -13.67 -13.89
C GLY A 169 -1.39 -14.13 -12.49
N ILE A 170 -1.64 -13.30 -11.53
CA ILE A 170 -1.53 -13.61 -10.10
C ILE A 170 -2.79 -13.09 -9.42
N SER A 171 -3.42 -13.93 -8.62
CA SER A 171 -4.40 -13.51 -7.61
C SER A 171 -3.83 -13.74 -6.23
N ILE A 172 -4.01 -12.78 -5.31
CA ILE A 172 -3.58 -12.89 -3.92
C ILE A 172 -4.82 -12.78 -3.04
N ALA A 173 -5.16 -13.86 -2.35
CA ALA A 173 -6.21 -13.85 -1.34
C ALA A 173 -5.65 -13.24 -0.05
N ILE A 174 -6.10 -12.01 0.28
CA ILE A 174 -5.63 -11.27 1.46
C ILE A 174 -6.29 -11.87 2.70
N ASP A 175 -5.49 -12.22 3.69
CA ASP A 175 -5.96 -12.69 5.00
C ASP A 175 -5.48 -11.81 6.16
N LYS A 176 -4.52 -10.89 5.89
CA LYS A 176 -4.03 -9.96 6.90
C LYS A 176 -3.59 -8.65 6.27
N VAL A 177 -3.97 -7.55 6.89
CA VAL A 177 -3.52 -6.20 6.54
C VAL A 177 -2.81 -5.57 7.72
N LEU A 178 -1.63 -5.02 7.47
CA LEU A 178 -0.89 -4.18 8.40
C LEU A 178 -0.83 -2.79 7.81
N ALA A 179 -1.38 -1.79 8.50
CA ALA A 179 -1.41 -0.43 8.01
C ALA A 179 -0.91 0.55 9.07
N LYS A 180 -0.14 1.53 8.61
CA LYS A 180 0.42 2.61 9.41
C LYS A 180 0.20 3.94 8.72
N PHE A 181 -0.37 4.89 9.46
CA PHE A 181 -0.65 6.24 9.00
C PHE A 181 -0.01 7.24 9.95
N LYS A 182 1.26 7.56 9.69
CA LYS A 182 2.05 8.48 10.51
C LYS A 182 1.86 9.92 10.05
N TYR A 183 0.88 10.59 10.62
CA TYR A 183 0.51 11.97 10.27
C TYR A 183 0.34 12.85 11.51
N GLY A 184 1.31 12.80 12.44
CA GLY A 184 1.39 13.71 13.57
C GLY A 184 0.46 13.36 14.73
N GLY A 185 0.00 12.12 14.88
CA GLY A 185 -0.86 11.69 15.98
C GLY A 185 -0.23 11.83 17.38
N ASN A 186 1.07 12.10 17.46
CA ASN A 186 1.82 12.31 18.70
C ASN A 186 1.89 13.78 19.16
N VAL A 187 1.26 14.71 18.45
CA VAL A 187 1.17 16.13 18.81
C VAL A 187 -0.30 16.57 18.80
N ASP A 188 -0.61 17.67 19.48
CA ASP A 188 -1.98 18.19 19.60
C ASP A 188 -2.57 18.69 18.27
N ALA A 189 -3.85 19.01 18.30
CA ALA A 189 -4.59 19.42 17.10
C ALA A 189 -4.08 20.76 16.54
N ALA A 190 -3.76 21.72 17.40
CA ALA A 190 -3.30 23.05 16.98
C ALA A 190 -1.98 22.94 16.25
N HIS A 191 -1.02 22.20 16.79
CA HIS A 191 0.27 21.93 16.15
C HIS A 191 0.09 21.23 14.79
N ARG A 192 -0.81 20.22 14.72
CA ARG A 192 -1.09 19.52 13.45
C ARG A 192 -1.65 20.47 12.38
N LEU A 193 -2.49 21.44 12.75
CA LEU A 193 -3.03 22.43 11.82
C LEU A 193 -1.94 23.38 11.30
N VAL A 194 -1.03 23.84 12.15
CA VAL A 194 0.14 24.63 11.74
C VAL A 194 0.99 23.86 10.73
N VAL A 195 1.23 22.56 10.96
CA VAL A 195 1.94 21.73 9.99
C VAL A 195 1.19 21.61 8.66
N VAL A 196 -0.15 21.49 8.68
CA VAL A 196 -0.99 21.51 7.47
C VAL A 196 -0.79 22.80 6.67
N ASP A 197 -0.82 23.96 7.32
CA ASP A 197 -0.65 25.26 6.66
C ASP A 197 0.74 25.37 6.01
N HIS A 198 1.78 24.90 6.69
CA HIS A 198 3.13 24.85 6.15
C HIS A 198 3.23 23.91 4.93
N LEU A 199 2.63 22.72 4.97
CA LEU A 199 2.59 21.78 3.84
C LEU A 199 1.91 22.42 2.63
N LEU A 200 0.73 23.02 2.81
CA LEU A 200 -0.02 23.67 1.74
C LEU A 200 0.69 24.91 1.17
N SER A 201 1.44 25.62 2.01
CA SER A 201 2.29 26.75 1.57
C SER A 201 3.51 26.29 0.79
N ARG A 202 4.18 25.21 1.22
CA ARG A 202 5.39 24.69 0.56
C ARG A 202 5.11 24.06 -0.80
N GLN A 203 4.00 23.36 -0.95
CA GLN A 203 3.56 22.71 -2.20
C GLN A 203 4.60 21.75 -2.84
N ALA A 204 5.41 21.09 -2.03
CA ALA A 204 6.29 20.04 -2.52
C ALA A 204 5.48 18.76 -2.86
N PRO A 205 6.04 17.86 -3.70
CA PRO A 205 5.40 16.58 -3.99
C PRO A 205 5.00 15.82 -2.71
N GLY A 206 3.75 15.41 -2.62
CA GLY A 206 3.17 14.72 -1.46
C GLY A 206 2.60 15.62 -0.37
N ASP A 207 2.91 16.92 -0.33
CA ASP A 207 2.46 17.83 0.72
C ASP A 207 0.94 17.93 0.82
N ALA A 208 0.26 18.10 -0.30
CA ALA A 208 -1.20 18.20 -0.32
C ALA A 208 -1.88 16.90 0.18
N ALA A 209 -1.35 15.75 -0.23
CA ALA A 209 -1.85 14.45 0.23
C ALA A 209 -1.61 14.27 1.74
N ALA A 210 -0.40 14.56 2.23
CA ALA A 210 -0.07 14.50 3.65
C ALA A 210 -0.97 15.44 4.49
N ALA A 211 -1.20 16.68 4.03
CA ALA A 211 -2.10 17.63 4.68
C ALA A 211 -3.55 17.08 4.75
N GLY A 212 -4.03 16.45 3.66
CA GLY A 212 -5.33 15.79 3.61
C GLY A 212 -5.44 14.68 4.66
N HIS A 213 -4.40 13.86 4.80
CA HIS A 213 -4.37 12.80 5.82
C HIS A 213 -4.36 13.35 7.24
N VAL A 214 -3.61 14.42 7.53
CA VAL A 214 -3.63 15.08 8.83
C VAL A 214 -5.04 15.54 9.17
N ARG A 215 -5.72 16.28 8.26
CA ARG A 215 -7.08 16.78 8.44
C ARG A 215 -8.08 15.64 8.67
N ARG A 216 -8.02 14.58 7.88
CA ARG A 216 -8.89 13.41 8.04
C ARG A 216 -8.75 12.79 9.43
N ARG A 217 -7.53 12.63 9.93
CA ARG A 217 -7.27 12.08 11.27
C ARG A 217 -7.70 13.01 12.38
N LEU A 218 -7.50 14.32 12.25
CA LEU A 218 -8.03 15.31 13.21
C LEU A 218 -9.55 15.21 13.32
N LYS A 219 -10.25 15.07 12.17
CA LYS A 219 -11.71 14.89 12.17
C LYS A 219 -12.14 13.60 12.87
N ALA A 220 -11.40 12.51 12.67
CA ALA A 220 -11.66 11.23 13.33
C ALA A 220 -11.42 11.29 14.84
N ASP A 221 -10.46 12.11 15.30
CA ASP A 221 -10.16 12.37 16.71
C ASP A 221 -11.21 13.31 17.39
N GLY A 222 -12.25 13.74 16.65
CA GLY A 222 -13.33 14.60 17.17
C GLY A 222 -13.03 16.10 17.12
N HIS A 223 -11.94 16.52 16.48
CA HIS A 223 -11.64 17.92 16.24
C HIS A 223 -12.42 18.41 15.01
N GLY A 224 -13.47 19.21 15.21
CA GLY A 224 -14.22 19.85 14.11
C GLY A 224 -13.29 20.76 13.30
N ILE A 225 -13.02 20.39 12.04
CA ILE A 225 -12.30 21.24 11.10
C ILE A 225 -13.33 21.68 10.07
N GLU A 226 -13.62 22.98 10.04
CA GLU A 226 -14.36 23.58 8.93
C GLU A 226 -13.51 23.43 7.66
N THR A 227 -14.14 22.95 6.58
CA THR A 227 -13.52 22.71 5.26
C THR A 227 -13.41 24.00 4.47
#